data_b4c197c984de3666bc03a6e800478992
#
_entry.id   b4c197c984de3666bc03a6e800478992
#
_cell.length_a   1.000
_cell.length_b   1.000
_cell.length_c   1.000
_cell.angle_alpha   90.00
_cell.angle_beta   90.00
_cell.angle_gamma   90.00
#
_symmetry.space_group_name_H-M   'P 1'
#
loop_
_entity.id
_entity.type
_entity.pdbx_description
1 polymer ?
#
loop_
_entity_poly.entity_id
_entity_poly.type
_entity_poly.pdbx_seq_one_letter_code
_entity_poly.pdbx_strand_id
1 'polypeptide(L)'
;MIRDIALNNLLLLANKQGYILTDDILDEGASLSFADVDWLSSTLMSKGILVYDESPAAKNTIDASATEFSDYAQIDYEEIYKKAIVSSPESEATINSIKAILPPQRGEFDTLKYQVVDGNRYARQRVIEMHLRIAVRMAVSYSDKYKFSFEDAFSLACTALVTAVDKYDPDTDGSIGSFVSYYIMQVINREMPLPCKEMYYPVHVKERWMPFFLTLKEDGCVDCDELLHCKYEKSRLKEKFVDTSDADILMMIGMSQRELSLSELAEEENEPIDTFVFERIIEDLAQSERRKALSQAFKSLSPREKDVIILRYGLLDDRPLTLEEVGQKFSVTRERIRQIEAKSLRKLKTSKIRRLLEDSIS
;
A
#
# COMPACT_ATOMS: atom_id res chain seq x y z
N MET A 1 22.11 41.69 -17.27
CA MET A 1 22.32 41.91 -15.82
C MET A 1 21.10 42.60 -15.17
N ILE A 2 20.71 43.84 -15.56
CA ILE A 2 19.52 44.51 -14.96
C ILE A 2 18.23 43.73 -15.25
N ARG A 3 18.05 43.26 -16.47
CA ARG A 3 16.92 42.46 -16.92
C ARG A 3 16.79 41.14 -16.11
N ASP A 4 17.92 40.48 -15.81
CA ASP A 4 17.94 39.21 -15.07
C ASP A 4 17.62 39.43 -13.57
N ILE A 5 17.99 40.60 -13.04
CA ILE A 5 17.62 41.00 -11.67
C ILE A 5 16.11 41.24 -11.60
N ALA A 6 15.53 41.98 -12.52
CA ALA A 6 14.10 42.24 -12.62
C ALA A 6 13.32 40.90 -12.73
N LEU A 7 13.79 39.98 -13.58
CA LEU A 7 13.18 38.63 -13.69
C LEU A 7 13.21 37.87 -12.34
N ASN A 8 14.34 37.91 -11.64
CA ASN A 8 14.46 37.23 -10.33
C ASN A 8 13.54 37.84 -9.29
N ASN A 9 13.40 39.17 -9.26
CA ASN A 9 12.49 39.87 -8.35
C ASN A 9 11.03 39.47 -8.63
N LEU A 10 10.63 39.46 -9.90
CA LEU A 10 9.30 39.02 -10.32
C LEU A 10 9.04 37.55 -10.02
N LEU A 11 10.05 36.67 -10.17
CA LEU A 11 9.95 35.27 -9.80
C LEU A 11 9.77 35.08 -8.27
N LEU A 12 10.47 35.87 -7.46
CA LEU A 12 10.28 35.88 -6.02
C LEU A 12 8.88 36.36 -5.62
N LEU A 13 8.38 37.36 -6.32
CA LEU A 13 7.02 37.88 -6.13
C LEU A 13 5.98 36.82 -6.51
N ALA A 14 6.15 36.19 -7.68
CA ALA A 14 5.29 35.11 -8.14
C ALA A 14 5.26 33.93 -7.17
N ASN A 15 6.41 33.53 -6.63
CA ASN A 15 6.49 32.46 -5.63
C ASN A 15 5.75 32.82 -4.32
N LYS A 16 5.69 34.09 -3.97
CA LYS A 16 5.04 34.57 -2.75
C LYS A 16 3.53 34.69 -2.87
N GLN A 17 3.05 35.23 -3.97
CA GLN A 17 1.61 35.54 -4.16
C GLN A 17 0.91 34.67 -5.23
N GLY A 18 1.63 33.82 -5.94
CA GLY A 18 1.08 32.87 -6.92
C GLY A 18 0.73 33.46 -8.29
N TYR A 19 0.82 34.75 -8.45
CA TYR A 19 0.54 35.48 -9.69
C TYR A 19 1.42 36.72 -9.77
N ILE A 20 1.41 37.39 -10.90
CA ILE A 20 2.03 38.70 -11.12
C ILE A 20 1.00 39.64 -11.71
N LEU A 21 1.00 40.88 -11.27
CA LEU A 21 0.20 41.92 -11.90
C LEU A 21 0.98 42.55 -13.08
N THR A 22 0.24 43.03 -14.08
CA THR A 22 0.83 43.80 -15.18
C THR A 22 1.58 45.01 -14.63
N ASP A 23 1.06 45.67 -13.59
CA ASP A 23 1.70 46.81 -12.92
C ASP A 23 3.05 46.40 -12.26
N ASP A 24 3.15 45.23 -11.65
CA ASP A 24 4.42 44.72 -11.07
C ASP A 24 5.49 44.58 -12.16
N ILE A 25 5.11 44.14 -13.37
CA ILE A 25 6.04 44.00 -14.50
C ILE A 25 6.48 45.38 -14.99
N LEU A 26 5.57 46.32 -15.02
CA LEU A 26 5.86 47.71 -15.46
C LEU A 26 6.75 48.44 -14.42
N ASP A 27 6.50 48.24 -13.13
CA ASP A 27 7.28 48.86 -12.06
C ASP A 27 8.73 48.34 -12.06
N GLU A 28 8.94 47.00 -12.08
CA GLU A 28 10.28 46.40 -12.18
C GLU A 28 10.93 46.70 -13.54
N GLY A 29 10.15 46.87 -14.57
CA GLY A 29 10.58 47.22 -15.92
C GLY A 29 10.80 48.70 -16.16
N ALA A 30 10.54 49.61 -15.21
CA ALA A 30 10.55 51.06 -15.39
C ALA A 30 11.89 51.62 -15.91
N SER A 31 12.99 50.93 -15.65
CA SER A 31 14.34 51.26 -16.14
C SER A 31 14.78 50.48 -17.38
N LEU A 32 13.92 49.62 -17.93
CA LEU A 32 14.22 48.74 -19.06
C LEU A 32 13.64 49.25 -20.37
N SER A 33 14.15 48.75 -21.49
CA SER A 33 13.57 49.02 -22.81
C SER A 33 12.23 48.29 -22.98
N PHE A 34 11.37 48.80 -23.87
CA PHE A 34 10.07 48.15 -24.16
C PHE A 34 10.23 46.70 -24.60
N ALA A 35 11.29 46.37 -25.38
CA ALA A 35 11.58 45.01 -25.81
C ALA A 35 12.00 44.09 -24.64
N ASP A 36 12.63 44.65 -23.59
CA ASP A 36 13.00 43.89 -22.40
C ASP A 36 11.80 43.61 -21.51
N VAL A 37 10.85 44.53 -21.42
CA VAL A 37 9.58 44.37 -20.68
C VAL A 37 8.69 43.32 -21.38
N ASP A 38 8.60 43.34 -22.69
CA ASP A 38 7.91 42.30 -23.47
C ASP A 38 8.56 40.92 -23.33
N TRP A 39 9.90 40.89 -23.32
CA TRP A 39 10.63 39.66 -23.03
C TRP A 39 10.39 39.14 -21.60
N LEU A 40 10.31 40.01 -20.59
CA LEU A 40 9.98 39.62 -19.21
C LEU A 40 8.60 38.99 -19.16
N SER A 41 7.58 39.65 -19.72
CA SER A 41 6.20 39.12 -19.77
C SER A 41 6.15 37.75 -20.47
N SER A 42 6.75 37.64 -21.65
CA SER A 42 6.79 36.38 -22.42
C SER A 42 7.56 35.26 -21.65
N THR A 43 8.64 35.61 -20.96
CA THR A 43 9.43 34.64 -20.16
C THR A 43 8.64 34.16 -18.96
N LEU A 44 7.93 35.05 -18.26
CA LEU A 44 7.07 34.68 -17.12
C LEU A 44 5.93 33.75 -17.57
N MET A 45 5.25 34.07 -18.64
CA MET A 45 4.20 33.22 -19.22
C MET A 45 4.73 31.86 -19.68
N SER A 46 5.92 31.83 -20.31
CA SER A 46 6.57 30.56 -20.72
C SER A 46 6.92 29.65 -19.54
N LYS A 47 7.18 30.25 -18.37
CA LYS A 47 7.41 29.53 -17.12
C LYS A 47 6.11 29.09 -16.42
N GLY A 48 4.94 29.43 -16.96
CA GLY A 48 3.63 29.08 -16.44
C GLY A 48 3.13 29.98 -15.30
N ILE A 49 3.71 31.19 -15.17
CA ILE A 49 3.21 32.20 -14.23
C ILE A 49 2.01 32.89 -14.84
N LEU A 50 0.93 33.01 -14.06
CA LEU A 50 -0.24 33.75 -14.45
C LEU A 50 -0.01 35.26 -14.26
N VAL A 51 -0.22 36.04 -15.30
CA VAL A 51 -0.17 37.49 -15.28
C VAL A 51 -1.61 38.01 -15.35
N TYR A 52 -2.00 38.87 -14.41
CA TYR A 52 -3.31 39.49 -14.32
C TYR A 52 -3.21 41.00 -14.42
N ASP A 53 -4.22 41.61 -15.00
CA ASP A 53 -4.33 43.10 -15.03
C ASP A 53 -4.78 43.62 -13.67
N GLU A 54 -5.63 42.87 -12.98
CA GLU A 54 -6.10 43.22 -11.63
C GLU A 54 -5.89 42.03 -10.67
N SER A 55 -5.68 42.34 -9.39
CA SER A 55 -5.54 41.32 -8.38
C SER A 55 -6.74 40.38 -8.36
N PRO A 56 -6.56 39.05 -8.53
CA PRO A 56 -7.66 38.09 -8.46
C PRO A 56 -8.29 38.19 -7.08
N ALA A 57 -9.57 38.59 -7.03
CA ALA A 57 -10.31 38.72 -5.78
C ALA A 57 -10.38 37.38 -5.08
N ALA A 58 -9.95 37.32 -3.81
CA ALA A 58 -10.20 36.16 -2.96
C ALA A 58 -11.74 35.99 -2.85
N LYS A 59 -12.23 34.80 -3.17
CA LYS A 59 -13.69 34.52 -3.16
C LYS A 59 -14.33 34.65 -1.79
N ASN A 60 -13.53 34.61 -0.70
CA ASN A 60 -13.98 34.83 0.68
C ASN A 60 -13.03 35.73 1.43
N THR A 61 -13.55 36.88 1.90
CA THR A 61 -12.93 37.67 2.98
C THR A 61 -13.12 36.87 4.29
N ILE A 62 -12.15 36.03 4.64
CA ILE A 62 -12.15 35.35 5.93
C ILE A 62 -11.79 36.36 6.99
N ASP A 63 -12.63 36.45 8.05
CA ASP A 63 -12.37 37.28 9.23
C ASP A 63 -10.94 37.07 9.73
N ALA A 64 -10.19 38.16 9.82
CA ALA A 64 -8.80 38.17 10.29
C ALA A 64 -8.62 37.70 11.76
N SER A 65 -9.68 37.28 12.42
CA SER A 65 -9.71 36.74 13.78
C SER A 65 -9.70 35.21 13.87
N ALA A 66 -9.83 34.50 12.75
CA ALA A 66 -9.79 33.04 12.74
C ALA A 66 -8.35 32.52 12.94
N THR A 67 -8.14 31.91 14.07
CA THR A 67 -6.88 31.49 14.66
C THR A 67 -6.30 30.20 14.07
N GLU A 68 -6.23 30.04 12.77
CA GLU A 68 -5.58 28.85 12.16
C GLU A 68 -4.04 28.85 12.28
N PHE A 69 -3.47 29.99 12.70
CA PHE A 69 -2.03 30.17 12.88
C PHE A 69 -1.47 29.56 14.17
N SER A 70 -2.30 29.12 15.10
CA SER A 70 -1.82 28.65 16.41
C SER A 70 -1.11 27.30 16.36
N ASP A 71 -1.41 26.42 15.40
CA ASP A 71 -0.80 25.10 15.34
C ASP A 71 0.67 25.14 14.90
N TYR A 72 1.04 26.03 13.99
CA TYR A 72 2.43 26.15 13.53
C TYR A 72 3.35 26.82 14.54
N ALA A 73 2.80 27.70 15.39
CA ALA A 73 3.59 28.43 16.40
C ALA A 73 3.88 27.59 17.65
N GLN A 74 3.18 26.49 17.88
CA GLN A 74 3.33 25.63 19.07
C GLN A 74 4.20 24.39 18.83
N ILE A 75 4.56 24.09 17.57
CA ILE A 75 5.33 22.90 17.23
C ILE A 75 6.80 23.27 17.07
N ASP A 76 7.67 22.61 17.85
CA ASP A 76 9.11 22.73 17.71
C ASP A 76 9.62 21.87 16.54
N TYR A 77 9.66 22.46 15.36
CA TYR A 77 10.19 21.80 14.16
C TYR A 77 11.69 21.53 14.22
N GLU A 78 12.46 22.28 15.02
CA GLU A 78 13.89 22.02 15.18
C GLU A 78 14.15 20.67 15.86
N GLU A 79 13.35 20.33 16.87
CA GLU A 79 13.43 19.03 17.51
C GLU A 79 13.02 17.90 16.54
N ILE A 80 11.97 18.12 15.74
CA ILE A 80 11.51 17.16 14.75
C ILE A 80 12.58 16.90 13.69
N TYR A 81 13.22 17.95 13.17
CA TYR A 81 14.31 17.81 12.20
C TYR A 81 15.51 17.06 12.77
N LYS A 82 15.88 17.32 14.04
CA LYS A 82 16.93 16.56 14.71
C LYS A 82 16.59 15.09 14.82
N LYS A 83 15.36 14.75 15.21
CA LYS A 83 14.88 13.37 15.27
C LYS A 83 14.93 12.70 13.90
N ALA A 84 14.49 13.39 12.84
CA ALA A 84 14.55 12.88 11.46
C ALA A 84 15.99 12.54 11.05
N ILE A 85 16.96 13.43 11.30
CA ILE A 85 18.37 13.21 10.97
C ILE A 85 18.97 12.07 11.80
N VAL A 86 18.59 11.94 13.07
CA VAL A 86 19.05 10.81 13.92
C VAL A 86 18.48 9.49 13.41
N SER A 87 17.22 9.46 12.98
CA SER A 87 16.58 8.26 12.44
C SER A 87 17.15 7.84 11.07
N SER A 88 17.56 8.82 10.25
CA SER A 88 18.14 8.59 8.91
C SER A 88 19.20 9.66 8.61
N PRO A 89 20.48 9.39 8.88
CA PRO A 89 21.56 10.32 8.58
C PRO A 89 21.70 10.65 7.09
N GLU A 90 21.30 9.73 6.21
CA GLU A 90 21.34 9.93 4.75
C GLU A 90 20.36 11.02 4.29
N SER A 91 19.29 11.24 5.05
CA SER A 91 18.28 12.26 4.76
C SER A 91 18.68 13.68 5.20
N GLU A 92 19.85 13.89 5.82
CA GLU A 92 20.28 15.16 6.36
C GLU A 92 20.26 16.29 5.32
N ALA A 93 20.79 16.06 4.12
CA ALA A 93 20.81 17.05 3.06
C ALA A 93 19.40 17.48 2.63
N THR A 94 18.47 16.53 2.55
CA THR A 94 17.06 16.78 2.22
C THR A 94 16.35 17.56 3.32
N ILE A 95 16.56 17.18 4.58
CA ILE A 95 15.98 17.87 5.74
C ILE A 95 16.50 19.31 5.85
N ASN A 96 17.80 19.53 5.64
CA ASN A 96 18.38 20.87 5.62
C ASN A 96 17.82 21.74 4.48
N SER A 97 17.56 21.16 3.32
CA SER A 97 16.90 21.86 2.21
C SER A 97 15.46 22.25 2.57
N ILE A 98 14.71 21.38 3.24
CA ILE A 98 13.34 21.65 3.71
C ILE A 98 13.35 22.74 4.80
N LYS A 99 14.33 22.70 5.69
CA LYS A 99 14.52 23.70 6.74
C LYS A 99 14.77 25.09 6.17
N ALA A 100 15.46 25.18 5.04
CA ALA A 100 15.75 26.44 4.34
C ALA A 100 14.52 27.05 3.65
N ILE A 101 13.44 26.27 3.43
CA ILE A 101 12.21 26.76 2.83
C ILE A 101 11.54 27.76 3.77
N LEU A 102 11.16 28.93 3.20
CA LEU A 102 10.46 29.98 3.94
C LEU A 102 9.14 29.42 4.52
N PRO A 103 8.91 29.59 5.84
CA PRO A 103 7.66 29.14 6.46
C PRO A 103 6.44 29.89 5.86
N PRO A 104 5.25 29.28 5.92
CA PRO A 104 4.03 29.93 5.44
C PRO A 104 3.81 31.26 6.15
N GLN A 105 3.47 32.29 5.38
CA GLN A 105 3.16 33.60 5.90
C GLN A 105 1.64 33.71 6.17
N ARG A 106 1.26 34.62 7.09
CA ARG A 106 -0.15 34.84 7.43
C ARG A 106 -0.92 35.26 6.19
N GLY A 107 -2.00 34.55 5.85
CA GLY A 107 -2.85 34.84 4.68
C GLY A 107 -2.25 34.44 3.33
N GLU A 108 -1.02 33.92 3.28
CA GLU A 108 -0.39 33.48 2.04
C GLU A 108 -1.20 32.37 1.35
N PHE A 109 -1.66 31.41 2.12
CA PHE A 109 -2.47 30.31 1.57
C PHE A 109 -3.81 30.78 1.00
N ASP A 110 -4.45 31.77 1.63
CA ASP A 110 -5.73 32.30 1.16
C ASP A 110 -5.63 32.95 -0.22
N THR A 111 -4.47 33.52 -0.53
CA THR A 111 -4.20 34.08 -1.87
C THR A 111 -3.84 33.01 -2.90
N LEU A 112 -3.25 31.87 -2.45
CA LEU A 112 -2.77 30.82 -3.34
C LEU A 112 -3.80 29.74 -3.64
N LYS A 113 -4.73 29.44 -2.72
CA LYS A 113 -5.64 28.30 -2.80
C LYS A 113 -6.45 28.24 -4.10
N TYR A 114 -7.04 29.35 -4.53
CA TYR A 114 -7.80 29.40 -5.79
C TYR A 114 -6.89 29.39 -7.02
N GLN A 115 -5.67 29.93 -6.88
CA GLN A 115 -4.66 29.87 -7.94
C GLN A 115 -4.19 28.44 -8.21
N VAL A 116 -4.16 27.60 -7.20
CA VAL A 116 -3.85 26.16 -7.36
C VAL A 116 -4.94 25.47 -8.17
N VAL A 117 -6.21 25.76 -7.87
CA VAL A 117 -7.37 25.22 -8.61
C VAL A 117 -7.35 25.68 -10.07
N ASP A 118 -6.96 26.93 -10.32
CA ASP A 118 -6.83 27.49 -11.67
C ASP A 118 -5.60 26.93 -12.45
N GLY A 119 -4.79 26.06 -11.82
CA GLY A 119 -3.67 25.38 -12.47
C GLY A 119 -2.36 26.16 -12.45
N ASN A 120 -2.22 27.17 -11.60
CA ASN A 120 -0.97 27.91 -11.43
C ASN A 120 0.12 27.03 -10.81
N ARG A 121 1.15 26.72 -11.58
CA ARG A 121 2.26 25.86 -11.16
C ARG A 121 3.06 26.43 -9.99
N TYR A 122 3.26 27.75 -9.94
CA TYR A 122 3.98 28.39 -8.85
C TYR A 122 3.19 28.37 -7.54
N ALA A 123 1.90 28.67 -7.60
CA ALA A 123 1.01 28.56 -6.45
C ALA A 123 0.99 27.12 -5.92
N ARG A 124 0.85 26.13 -6.82
CA ARG A 124 0.89 24.71 -6.46
C ARG A 124 2.21 24.32 -5.81
N GLN A 125 3.34 24.69 -6.42
CA GLN A 125 4.66 24.40 -5.87
C GLN A 125 4.84 25.04 -4.48
N ARG A 126 4.47 26.30 -4.34
CA ARG A 126 4.57 27.02 -3.07
C ARG A 126 3.72 26.39 -1.96
N VAL A 127 2.50 25.98 -2.29
CA VAL A 127 1.61 25.27 -1.34
C VAL A 127 2.21 23.93 -0.91
N ILE A 128 2.81 23.17 -1.82
CA ILE A 128 3.53 21.93 -1.48
C ILE A 128 4.71 22.23 -0.56
N GLU A 129 5.56 23.21 -0.92
CA GLU A 129 6.74 23.60 -0.14
C GLU A 129 6.41 24.03 1.30
N MET A 130 5.35 24.82 1.47
CA MET A 130 4.86 25.23 2.80
C MET A 130 4.50 24.04 3.70
N HIS A 131 3.99 22.97 3.11
CA HIS A 131 3.46 21.81 3.83
C HIS A 131 4.46 20.64 3.95
N LEU A 132 5.66 20.71 3.32
CA LEU A 132 6.70 19.68 3.44
C LEU A 132 7.08 19.40 4.89
N ARG A 133 7.08 20.41 5.76
CA ARG A 133 7.35 20.24 7.20
C ARG A 133 6.30 19.36 7.90
N ILE A 134 5.06 19.35 7.41
CA ILE A 134 4.02 18.44 7.89
C ILE A 134 4.37 16.99 7.49
N ALA A 135 4.85 16.79 6.26
CA ALA A 135 5.29 15.47 5.80
C ALA A 135 6.44 14.92 6.67
N VAL A 136 7.44 15.75 6.99
CA VAL A 136 8.54 15.36 7.91
C VAL A 136 7.99 15.00 9.29
N ARG A 137 7.13 15.84 9.86
CA ARG A 137 6.53 15.60 11.18
C ARG A 137 5.78 14.28 11.23
N MET A 138 4.96 14.01 10.21
CA MET A 138 4.18 12.78 10.12
C MET A 138 5.09 11.57 9.97
N ALA A 139 6.11 11.63 9.12
CA ALA A 139 7.08 10.56 8.94
C ALA A 139 7.82 10.22 10.23
N VAL A 140 8.32 11.22 10.96
CA VAL A 140 8.96 11.02 12.28
C VAL A 140 7.99 10.40 13.28
N SER A 141 6.76 10.90 13.35
CA SER A 141 5.75 10.36 14.27
C SER A 141 5.43 8.89 14.00
N TYR A 142 5.34 8.49 12.73
CA TYR A 142 5.07 7.10 12.36
C TYR A 142 6.29 6.19 12.56
N SER A 143 7.50 6.69 12.26
CA SER A 143 8.74 5.98 12.53
C SER A 143 8.89 5.67 14.03
N ASP A 144 8.73 6.68 14.89
CA ASP A 144 8.80 6.51 16.35
C ASP A 144 7.71 5.58 16.88
N LYS A 145 6.49 5.72 16.36
CA LYS A 145 5.31 5.02 16.90
C LYS A 145 5.27 3.55 16.50
N TYR A 146 5.58 3.23 15.25
CA TYR A 146 5.39 1.90 14.66
C TYR A 146 6.69 1.22 14.24
N LYS A 147 7.85 1.81 14.51
CA LYS A 147 9.17 1.33 14.05
C LYS A 147 9.28 1.24 12.52
N PHE A 148 8.54 2.09 11.79
CA PHE A 148 8.65 2.19 10.34
C PHE A 148 9.97 2.86 9.92
N SER A 149 10.49 2.53 8.74
CA SER A 149 11.58 3.28 8.12
C SER A 149 11.17 4.74 7.93
N PHE A 150 12.00 5.67 8.43
CA PHE A 150 11.74 7.10 8.24
C PHE A 150 11.73 7.48 6.76
N GLU A 151 12.67 6.94 5.97
CA GLU A 151 12.82 7.25 4.55
C GLU A 151 11.60 6.84 3.75
N ASP A 152 11.09 5.61 3.99
CA ASP A 152 9.90 5.11 3.33
C ASP A 152 8.67 5.91 3.74
N ALA A 153 8.50 6.17 5.04
CA ALA A 153 7.39 6.97 5.56
C ALA A 153 7.43 8.41 5.00
N PHE A 154 8.61 9.01 4.89
CA PHE A 154 8.80 10.34 4.34
C PHE A 154 8.53 10.38 2.82
N SER A 155 9.00 9.40 2.07
CA SER A 155 8.73 9.27 0.63
C SER A 155 7.22 9.15 0.35
N LEU A 156 6.53 8.29 1.12
CA LEU A 156 5.07 8.16 1.04
C LEU A 156 4.36 9.45 1.45
N ALA A 157 4.83 10.12 2.51
CA ALA A 157 4.26 11.39 2.96
C ALA A 157 4.39 12.50 1.91
N CYS A 158 5.54 12.58 1.21
CA CYS A 158 5.74 13.54 0.12
C CYS A 158 4.80 13.25 -1.07
N THR A 159 4.66 11.98 -1.46
CA THR A 159 3.75 11.57 -2.54
C THR A 159 2.29 11.87 -2.17
N ALA A 160 1.92 11.59 -0.93
CA ALA A 160 0.60 11.89 -0.38
C ALA A 160 0.32 13.40 -0.33
N LEU A 161 1.31 14.21 0.09
CA LEU A 161 1.21 15.68 0.11
C LEU A 161 0.92 16.24 -1.28
N VAL A 162 1.68 15.83 -2.29
CA VAL A 162 1.47 16.27 -3.67
C VAL A 162 0.06 15.92 -4.14
N THR A 163 -0.37 14.68 -3.90
CA THR A 163 -1.71 14.21 -4.29
C THR A 163 -2.81 14.93 -3.50
N ALA A 164 -2.59 15.24 -2.22
CA ALA A 164 -3.53 15.98 -1.39
C ALA A 164 -3.72 17.41 -1.92
N VAL A 165 -2.63 18.11 -2.25
CA VAL A 165 -2.71 19.46 -2.82
C VAL A 165 -3.47 19.46 -4.15
N ASP A 166 -3.26 18.45 -4.99
CA ASP A 166 -3.95 18.34 -6.29
C ASP A 166 -5.45 18.02 -6.16
N LYS A 167 -5.87 17.43 -5.03
CA LYS A 167 -7.28 17.06 -4.77
C LYS A 167 -8.02 18.03 -3.86
N TYR A 168 -7.30 18.96 -3.25
CA TYR A 168 -7.88 19.89 -2.30
C TYR A 168 -8.86 20.85 -2.94
N ASP A 169 -10.06 20.91 -2.39
CA ASP A 169 -11.09 21.88 -2.77
C ASP A 169 -11.25 22.94 -1.66
N PRO A 170 -10.87 24.20 -1.92
CA PRO A 170 -10.95 25.28 -0.92
C PRO A 170 -12.36 25.54 -0.37
N ASP A 171 -13.41 25.18 -1.11
CA ASP A 171 -14.80 25.46 -0.76
C ASP A 171 -15.41 24.35 0.13
N THR A 172 -14.87 23.11 0.08
CA THR A 172 -15.46 21.94 0.76
C THR A 172 -14.58 21.32 1.84
N ASP A 173 -13.25 21.36 1.70
CA ASP A 173 -12.33 20.54 2.51
C ASP A 173 -11.81 21.20 3.81
N GLY A 174 -12.22 22.44 4.08
CA GLY A 174 -11.81 23.17 5.29
C GLY A 174 -10.31 23.55 5.30
N SER A 175 -9.62 23.35 6.42
CA SER A 175 -8.21 23.70 6.55
C SER A 175 -7.30 22.76 5.76
N ILE A 176 -6.45 23.30 4.90
CA ILE A 176 -5.49 22.51 4.12
C ILE A 176 -4.52 21.73 4.99
N GLY A 177 -4.08 22.29 6.11
CA GLY A 177 -3.16 21.61 7.04
C GLY A 177 -3.77 20.34 7.61
N SER A 178 -5.05 20.38 7.99
CA SER A 178 -5.81 19.22 8.46
C SER A 178 -6.05 18.22 7.35
N PHE A 179 -6.45 18.69 6.17
CA PHE A 179 -6.68 17.85 4.99
C PHE A 179 -5.41 17.10 4.58
N VAL A 180 -4.28 17.80 4.45
CA VAL A 180 -2.98 17.21 4.13
C VAL A 180 -2.54 16.19 5.19
N SER A 181 -2.67 16.54 6.47
CA SER A 181 -2.31 15.63 7.56
C SER A 181 -3.13 14.35 7.54
N TYR A 182 -4.46 14.46 7.33
CA TYR A 182 -5.34 13.30 7.21
C TYR A 182 -5.00 12.44 5.99
N TYR A 183 -4.74 13.07 4.85
CA TYR A 183 -4.41 12.36 3.61
C TYR A 183 -3.07 11.62 3.72
N ILE A 184 -2.04 12.26 4.31
CA ILE A 184 -0.75 11.61 4.59
C ILE A 184 -0.94 10.40 5.51
N MET A 185 -1.70 10.57 6.60
CA MET A 185 -2.01 9.49 7.54
C MET A 185 -2.67 8.31 6.81
N GLN A 186 -3.66 8.57 5.96
CA GLN A 186 -4.37 7.55 5.21
C GLN A 186 -3.43 6.78 4.26
N VAL A 187 -2.56 7.49 3.53
CA VAL A 187 -1.61 6.87 2.59
C VAL A 187 -0.58 6.03 3.33
N ILE A 188 0.02 6.55 4.43
CA ILE A 188 0.99 5.79 5.21
C ILE A 188 0.35 4.51 5.76
N ASN A 189 -0.84 4.59 6.37
CA ASN A 189 -1.52 3.43 6.92
C ASN A 189 -1.80 2.34 5.87
N ARG A 190 -2.07 2.73 4.62
CA ARG A 190 -2.40 1.80 3.54
C ARG A 190 -1.18 1.21 2.86
N GLU A 191 -0.21 2.06 2.52
CA GLU A 191 0.89 1.69 1.64
C GLU A 191 2.13 1.22 2.41
N MET A 192 2.36 1.74 3.64
CA MET A 192 3.56 1.40 4.41
C MET A 192 3.65 -0.11 4.66
N PRO A 193 4.77 -0.78 4.33
CA PRO A 193 5.00 -2.16 4.71
C PRO A 193 5.12 -2.30 6.24
N LEU A 194 4.77 -3.46 6.77
CA LEU A 194 4.99 -3.72 8.20
C LEU A 194 6.50 -3.80 8.51
N PRO A 195 6.94 -3.33 9.68
CA PRO A 195 8.35 -3.36 10.05
C PRO A 195 8.91 -4.77 9.99
N CYS A 196 10.09 -4.93 9.43
CA CYS A 196 10.81 -6.19 9.33
C CYS A 196 10.02 -7.34 8.67
N LYS A 197 9.08 -7.01 7.77
CA LYS A 197 8.28 -8.00 7.04
C LYS A 197 8.48 -7.86 5.53
N GLU A 198 8.89 -8.96 4.90
CA GLU A 198 9.01 -9.04 3.45
C GLU A 198 7.65 -9.34 2.77
N MET A 199 6.71 -9.90 3.53
CA MET A 199 5.40 -10.26 3.02
C MET A 199 4.45 -9.07 2.99
N TYR A 200 3.69 -8.96 1.90
CA TYR A 200 2.60 -7.98 1.79
C TYR A 200 1.37 -8.44 2.59
N TYR A 201 0.86 -7.53 3.41
CA TYR A 201 -0.38 -7.73 4.15
C TYR A 201 -1.49 -6.81 3.63
N PRO A 202 -2.73 -7.31 3.46
CA PRO A 202 -3.87 -6.47 3.07
C PRO A 202 -4.14 -5.35 4.07
N VAL A 203 -4.69 -4.23 3.58
CA VAL A 203 -4.94 -3.00 4.37
C VAL A 203 -5.74 -3.30 5.64
N HIS A 204 -6.84 -4.07 5.54
CA HIS A 204 -7.68 -4.41 6.69
C HIS A 204 -6.95 -5.21 7.80
N VAL A 205 -5.93 -5.98 7.42
CA VAL A 205 -5.07 -6.70 8.39
C VAL A 205 -4.13 -5.71 9.08
N LYS A 206 -3.52 -4.78 8.33
CA LYS A 206 -2.66 -3.73 8.88
C LYS A 206 -3.43 -2.81 9.85
N GLU A 207 -4.65 -2.40 9.50
CA GLU A 207 -5.50 -1.56 10.34
C GLU A 207 -5.83 -2.22 11.68
N ARG A 208 -6.05 -3.54 11.70
CA ARG A 208 -6.25 -4.31 12.93
C ARG A 208 -4.94 -4.52 13.70
N TRP A 209 -3.83 -4.69 13.01
CA TRP A 209 -2.52 -4.89 13.62
C TRP A 209 -1.98 -3.64 14.33
N MET A 210 -2.19 -2.44 13.79
CA MET A 210 -1.64 -1.20 14.36
C MET A 210 -1.99 -0.97 15.84
N PRO A 211 -3.26 -1.01 16.26
CA PRO A 211 -3.60 -0.84 17.67
C PRO A 211 -3.10 -2.01 18.54
N PHE A 212 -3.01 -3.21 17.98
CA PHE A 212 -2.46 -4.38 18.63
C PHE A 212 -0.95 -4.21 18.90
N PHE A 213 -0.20 -3.81 17.88
CA PHE A 213 1.23 -3.52 18.00
C PHE A 213 1.54 -2.44 19.04
N LEU A 214 0.74 -1.37 19.08
CA LEU A 214 0.89 -0.32 20.08
C LEU A 214 0.71 -0.85 21.52
N THR A 215 -0.26 -1.74 21.71
CA THR A 215 -0.47 -2.37 23.02
C THR A 215 0.75 -3.20 23.43
N LEU A 216 1.31 -4.00 22.53
CA LEU A 216 2.53 -4.77 22.81
C LEU A 216 3.73 -3.85 23.09
N LYS A 217 3.83 -2.72 22.40
CA LYS A 217 4.89 -1.74 22.61
C LYS A 217 4.79 -1.06 23.97
N GLU A 218 3.58 -0.66 24.37
CA GLU A 218 3.31 -0.10 25.70
C GLU A 218 3.68 -1.07 26.83
N ASP A 219 3.47 -2.36 26.60
CA ASP A 219 3.78 -3.44 27.54
C ASP A 219 5.26 -3.89 27.50
N GLY A 220 6.06 -3.34 26.57
CA GLY A 220 7.48 -3.70 26.37
C GLY A 220 7.68 -5.11 25.79
N CYS A 221 6.65 -5.70 25.18
CA CYS A 221 6.64 -7.09 24.72
C CYS A 221 6.96 -7.26 23.23
N VAL A 222 7.20 -6.20 22.47
CA VAL A 222 7.43 -6.27 21.00
C VAL A 222 8.66 -7.10 20.64
N ASP A 223 9.72 -7.01 21.44
CA ASP A 223 10.99 -7.69 21.19
C ASP A 223 11.15 -8.95 22.07
N CYS A 224 10.03 -9.53 22.58
CA CYS A 224 10.06 -10.71 23.43
C CYS A 224 9.97 -11.98 22.58
N ASP A 225 11.03 -12.80 22.56
CA ASP A 225 11.10 -14.06 21.79
C ASP A 225 10.08 -15.10 22.28
N GLU A 226 9.68 -15.06 23.56
CA GLU A 226 8.71 -15.98 24.15
C GLU A 226 7.25 -15.49 24.06
N LEU A 227 6.97 -14.40 23.34
CA LEU A 227 5.64 -13.79 23.26
C LEU A 227 4.56 -14.78 22.80
N LEU A 228 4.88 -15.67 21.86
CA LEU A 228 3.98 -16.73 21.37
C LEU A 228 3.58 -17.73 22.47
N HIS A 229 4.40 -17.89 23.50
CA HIS A 229 4.17 -18.82 24.60
C HIS A 229 3.66 -18.13 25.88
N CYS A 230 3.69 -16.80 25.93
CA CYS A 230 3.28 -16.03 27.08
C CYS A 230 1.75 -16.08 27.28
N LYS A 231 1.32 -16.87 28.28
CA LYS A 231 -0.11 -17.01 28.61
C LYS A 231 -0.72 -15.74 29.20
N TYR A 232 0.09 -14.99 29.97
CA TYR A 232 -0.36 -13.74 30.60
C TYR A 232 -0.72 -12.69 29.53
N GLU A 233 0.17 -12.49 28.59
CA GLU A 233 -0.03 -11.51 27.53
C GLU A 233 -1.19 -11.89 26.61
N LYS A 234 -1.35 -13.15 26.25
CA LYS A 234 -2.50 -13.64 25.50
C LYS A 234 -3.81 -13.36 26.19
N SER A 235 -3.88 -13.56 27.51
CA SER A 235 -5.11 -13.30 28.29
C SER A 235 -5.44 -11.80 28.30
N ARG A 236 -4.43 -10.94 28.49
CA ARG A 236 -4.57 -9.49 28.50
C ARG A 236 -4.99 -8.93 27.14
N LEU A 237 -4.36 -9.42 26.06
CA LEU A 237 -4.75 -9.05 24.70
C LEU A 237 -6.18 -9.46 24.39
N LYS A 238 -6.61 -10.62 24.86
CA LYS A 238 -7.98 -11.10 24.72
C LYS A 238 -8.99 -10.24 25.48
N GLU A 239 -8.64 -9.75 26.67
CA GLU A 239 -9.46 -8.81 27.43
C GLU A 239 -9.59 -7.45 26.73
N LYS A 240 -8.51 -6.95 26.10
CA LYS A 240 -8.52 -5.66 25.40
C LYS A 240 -9.19 -5.75 24.03
N PHE A 241 -9.05 -6.87 23.32
CA PHE A 241 -9.60 -7.11 21.98
C PHE A 241 -10.67 -8.22 22.00
N VAL A 242 -11.76 -7.97 22.72
CA VAL A 242 -12.81 -8.95 23.04
C VAL A 242 -13.40 -9.64 21.80
N ASP A 243 -13.54 -8.92 20.70
CA ASP A 243 -14.13 -9.44 19.45
C ASP A 243 -13.13 -10.20 18.55
N THR A 244 -11.90 -10.45 19.04
CA THR A 244 -10.85 -11.08 18.26
C THR A 244 -10.69 -12.55 18.64
N SER A 245 -10.65 -13.45 17.66
CA SER A 245 -10.45 -14.89 17.89
C SER A 245 -9.05 -15.19 18.39
N ASP A 246 -8.87 -16.32 19.11
CA ASP A 246 -7.54 -16.75 19.58
C ASP A 246 -6.56 -16.97 18.41
N ALA A 247 -7.05 -17.44 17.27
CA ALA A 247 -6.26 -17.61 16.06
C ALA A 247 -5.78 -16.25 15.48
N ASP A 248 -6.64 -15.25 15.48
CA ASP A 248 -6.29 -13.90 15.05
C ASP A 248 -5.26 -13.25 15.98
N ILE A 249 -5.40 -13.45 17.30
CA ILE A 249 -4.42 -12.95 18.28
C ILE A 249 -3.05 -13.57 18.02
N LEU A 250 -2.99 -14.89 17.82
CA LEU A 250 -1.74 -15.58 17.49
C LEU A 250 -1.13 -15.10 16.17
N MET A 251 -1.95 -14.88 15.16
CA MET A 251 -1.51 -14.31 13.88
C MET A 251 -0.91 -12.92 14.07
N MET A 252 -1.56 -12.04 14.83
CA MET A 252 -1.08 -10.68 15.07
C MET A 252 0.20 -10.65 15.92
N ILE A 253 0.34 -11.56 16.89
CA ILE A 253 1.60 -11.77 17.61
C ILE A 253 2.71 -12.16 16.64
N GLY A 254 2.49 -13.15 15.77
CA GLY A 254 3.47 -13.56 14.74
C GLY A 254 3.83 -12.44 13.77
N MET A 255 2.87 -11.58 13.42
CA MET A 255 3.14 -10.38 12.60
C MET A 255 3.97 -9.33 13.33
N SER A 256 3.98 -9.33 14.65
CA SER A 256 4.74 -8.37 15.46
C SER A 256 6.16 -8.84 15.78
N GLN A 257 6.44 -10.14 15.61
CA GLN A 257 7.77 -10.72 15.84
C GLN A 257 8.70 -10.49 14.66
N ARG A 258 10.01 -10.42 14.93
CA ARG A 258 11.06 -10.38 13.90
C ARG A 258 11.03 -11.65 13.05
N GLU A 259 11.26 -11.53 11.76
CA GLU A 259 11.55 -12.68 10.89
C GLU A 259 12.99 -13.13 11.11
N LEU A 260 13.18 -14.43 11.30
CA LEU A 260 14.51 -15.03 11.45
C LEU A 260 15.02 -15.42 10.05
N SER A 261 16.30 -15.18 9.79
CA SER A 261 16.93 -15.71 8.58
C SER A 261 17.15 -17.21 8.68
N LEU A 262 17.13 -17.91 7.54
CA LEU A 262 17.46 -19.35 7.53
C LEU A 262 18.86 -19.64 8.05
N SER A 263 19.80 -18.70 7.90
CA SER A 263 21.16 -18.83 8.42
C SER A 263 21.18 -18.76 9.95
N GLU A 264 20.39 -17.85 10.55
CA GLU A 264 20.24 -17.77 12.01
C GLU A 264 19.64 -19.06 12.59
N LEU A 265 18.63 -19.64 11.91
CA LEU A 265 18.01 -20.90 12.33
C LEU A 265 18.97 -22.09 12.21
N ALA A 266 19.84 -22.11 11.19
CA ALA A 266 20.84 -23.17 11.01
C ALA A 266 21.93 -23.13 12.09
N GLU A 267 22.31 -21.94 12.58
CA GLU A 267 23.28 -21.77 13.65
C GLU A 267 22.74 -22.28 15.03
N GLU A 268 21.43 -22.25 15.23
CA GLU A 268 20.75 -22.72 16.45
C GLU A 268 20.49 -24.23 16.49
N GLU A 269 21.07 -25.05 15.60
CA GLU A 269 20.81 -26.49 15.44
C GLU A 269 19.33 -26.84 15.14
N ASN A 270 18.49 -25.84 14.84
CA ASN A 270 17.09 -25.99 14.51
C ASN A 270 16.86 -25.83 13.01
N GLU A 271 17.56 -26.61 12.18
CA GLU A 271 17.28 -26.62 10.74
C GLU A 271 15.79 -26.93 10.51
N PRO A 272 15.05 -26.05 9.82
CA PRO A 272 13.67 -26.33 9.49
C PRO A 272 13.61 -27.54 8.57
N ILE A 273 13.19 -28.68 9.11
CA ILE A 273 12.98 -29.89 8.31
C ILE A 273 11.72 -29.69 7.48
N ASP A 274 11.86 -29.72 6.16
CA ASP A 274 10.69 -29.72 5.26
C ASP A 274 9.93 -31.06 5.39
N THR A 275 9.01 -31.11 6.34
CA THR A 275 8.13 -32.28 6.55
C THR A 275 7.23 -32.56 5.32
N PHE A 276 6.97 -31.55 4.50
CA PHE A 276 6.17 -31.72 3.26
C PHE A 276 6.86 -32.59 2.21
N VAL A 277 8.19 -32.72 2.24
CA VAL A 277 8.89 -33.66 1.33
C VAL A 277 8.47 -35.09 1.60
N PHE A 278 8.41 -35.49 2.87
CA PHE A 278 7.94 -36.83 3.24
C PHE A 278 6.47 -37.04 2.92
N GLU A 279 5.62 -36.06 3.20
CA GLU A 279 4.19 -36.13 2.87
C GLU A 279 3.98 -36.23 1.36
N ARG A 280 4.70 -35.48 0.54
CA ARG A 280 4.67 -35.60 -0.93
C ARG A 280 5.12 -36.97 -1.43
N ILE A 281 6.21 -37.51 -0.87
CA ILE A 281 6.69 -38.84 -1.25
C ILE A 281 5.65 -39.92 -0.91
N ILE A 282 5.03 -39.83 0.28
CA ILE A 282 3.97 -40.76 0.70
C ILE A 282 2.75 -40.63 -0.23
N GLU A 283 2.36 -39.41 -0.57
CA GLU A 283 1.21 -39.15 -1.46
C GLU A 283 1.48 -39.64 -2.89
N ASP A 284 2.68 -39.44 -3.43
CA ASP A 284 3.09 -39.94 -4.74
C ASP A 284 3.12 -41.47 -4.79
N LEU A 285 3.59 -42.13 -3.72
CA LEU A 285 3.56 -43.58 -3.60
C LEU A 285 2.11 -44.10 -3.54
N ALA A 286 1.29 -43.51 -2.68
CA ALA A 286 -0.12 -43.86 -2.56
C ALA A 286 -0.88 -43.65 -3.91
N GLN A 287 -0.60 -42.56 -4.63
CA GLN A 287 -1.15 -42.31 -5.94
C GLN A 287 -0.69 -43.36 -6.99
N SER A 288 0.59 -43.73 -6.92
CA SER A 288 1.13 -44.79 -7.79
C SER A 288 0.44 -46.13 -7.54
N GLU A 289 0.22 -46.50 -6.28
CA GLU A 289 -0.50 -47.75 -5.92
C GLU A 289 -1.97 -47.69 -6.32
N ARG A 290 -2.67 -46.58 -6.12
CA ARG A 290 -4.03 -46.36 -6.61
C ARG A 290 -4.13 -46.50 -8.14
N ARG A 291 -3.16 -45.93 -8.89
CA ARG A 291 -3.09 -46.11 -10.36
C ARG A 291 -2.89 -47.56 -10.77
N LYS A 292 -2.02 -48.30 -10.08
CA LYS A 292 -1.82 -49.73 -10.33
C LYS A 292 -3.09 -50.56 -10.05
N ALA A 293 -3.74 -50.28 -8.91
CA ALA A 293 -4.99 -50.95 -8.53
C ALA A 293 -6.12 -50.68 -9.56
N LEU A 294 -6.28 -49.43 -10.00
CA LEU A 294 -7.21 -49.05 -11.06
C LEU A 294 -6.89 -49.74 -12.38
N SER A 295 -5.62 -49.81 -12.80
CA SER A 295 -5.19 -50.50 -14.00
C SER A 295 -5.54 -51.98 -13.97
N GLN A 296 -5.35 -52.65 -12.81
CA GLN A 296 -5.74 -54.05 -12.60
C GLN A 296 -7.26 -54.22 -12.64
N ALA A 297 -8.02 -53.33 -11.99
CA ALA A 297 -9.47 -53.35 -12.03
C ALA A 297 -10.03 -53.21 -13.48
N PHE A 298 -9.40 -52.35 -14.27
CA PHE A 298 -9.78 -52.14 -15.67
C PHE A 298 -9.52 -53.33 -16.61
N LYS A 299 -8.69 -54.32 -16.23
CA LYS A 299 -8.52 -55.55 -16.97
C LYS A 299 -9.84 -56.40 -17.07
N SER A 300 -10.77 -56.16 -16.14
CA SER A 300 -12.09 -56.81 -16.14
C SER A 300 -13.10 -56.16 -17.10
N LEU A 301 -12.79 -55.00 -17.65
CA LEU A 301 -13.63 -54.24 -18.54
C LEU A 301 -13.22 -54.48 -20.00
N SER A 302 -14.21 -54.48 -20.93
CA SER A 302 -13.90 -54.43 -22.35
C SER A 302 -13.28 -53.06 -22.72
N PRO A 303 -12.52 -52.97 -23.84
CA PRO A 303 -11.92 -51.69 -24.26
C PRO A 303 -12.93 -50.54 -24.29
N ARG A 304 -14.12 -50.80 -24.85
CA ARG A 304 -15.18 -49.79 -24.95
C ARG A 304 -15.77 -49.38 -23.59
N GLU A 305 -15.92 -50.32 -22.67
CA GLU A 305 -16.35 -50.04 -21.28
C GLU A 305 -15.31 -49.21 -20.54
N LYS A 306 -14.03 -49.52 -20.74
CA LYS A 306 -12.90 -48.79 -20.15
C LYS A 306 -12.85 -47.32 -20.62
N ASP A 307 -12.95 -47.11 -21.95
CA ASP A 307 -12.91 -45.77 -22.53
C ASP A 307 -14.09 -44.89 -22.06
N VAL A 308 -15.28 -45.47 -21.94
CA VAL A 308 -16.45 -44.77 -21.40
C VAL A 308 -16.22 -44.34 -19.95
N ILE A 309 -15.66 -45.19 -19.08
CA ILE A 309 -15.35 -44.85 -17.68
C ILE A 309 -14.27 -43.79 -17.61
N ILE A 310 -13.20 -43.92 -18.39
CA ILE A 310 -12.09 -42.95 -18.41
C ILE A 310 -12.60 -41.56 -18.78
N LEU A 311 -13.36 -41.42 -19.84
CA LEU A 311 -13.89 -40.14 -20.30
C LEU A 311 -14.94 -39.56 -19.35
N ARG A 312 -15.81 -40.43 -18.81
CA ARG A 312 -16.89 -40.04 -17.91
C ARG A 312 -16.37 -39.42 -16.59
N TYR A 313 -15.30 -40.03 -16.04
CA TYR A 313 -14.70 -39.64 -14.78
C TYR A 313 -13.43 -38.80 -14.91
N GLY A 314 -13.00 -38.48 -16.15
CA GLY A 314 -11.83 -37.62 -16.39
C GLY A 314 -10.51 -38.23 -15.93
N LEU A 315 -10.35 -39.54 -15.98
CA LEU A 315 -9.19 -40.23 -15.38
C LEU A 315 -7.86 -40.03 -16.12
N LEU A 316 -7.85 -39.35 -17.27
CA LEU A 316 -6.63 -38.99 -18.01
C LEU A 316 -6.36 -37.47 -17.97
N ASP A 317 -7.40 -36.66 -18.16
CA ASP A 317 -7.26 -35.22 -18.42
C ASP A 317 -7.90 -34.37 -17.30
N ASP A 318 -8.24 -34.97 -16.16
CA ASP A 318 -8.97 -34.38 -15.03
C ASP A 318 -10.26 -33.61 -15.42
N ARG A 319 -10.82 -33.91 -16.60
CA ARG A 319 -12.05 -33.32 -17.14
C ARG A 319 -13.14 -34.36 -17.31
N PRO A 320 -14.07 -34.52 -16.38
CA PRO A 320 -15.20 -35.42 -16.52
C PRO A 320 -16.15 -34.92 -17.60
N LEU A 321 -16.47 -35.80 -18.56
CA LEU A 321 -17.45 -35.51 -19.60
C LEU A 321 -18.87 -35.95 -19.20
N THR A 322 -19.88 -35.22 -19.68
CA THR A 322 -21.28 -35.57 -19.49
C THR A 322 -21.65 -36.82 -20.31
N LEU A 323 -22.77 -37.50 -19.95
CA LEU A 323 -23.27 -38.67 -20.73
C LEU A 323 -23.57 -38.32 -22.18
N GLU A 324 -23.97 -37.09 -22.44
CA GLU A 324 -24.26 -36.54 -23.76
C GLU A 324 -22.97 -36.43 -24.63
N GLU A 325 -21.95 -35.79 -24.07
CA GLU A 325 -20.65 -35.56 -24.72
C GLU A 325 -19.93 -36.90 -25.00
N VAL A 326 -19.97 -37.84 -24.04
CA VAL A 326 -19.46 -39.19 -24.28
C VAL A 326 -20.28 -39.91 -25.39
N GLY A 327 -21.60 -39.73 -25.38
CA GLY A 327 -22.48 -40.27 -26.44
C GLY A 327 -22.11 -39.73 -27.81
N GLN A 328 -21.86 -38.46 -27.96
CA GLN A 328 -21.40 -37.83 -29.20
C GLN A 328 -20.07 -38.41 -29.68
N LYS A 329 -19.07 -38.56 -28.77
CA LYS A 329 -17.76 -39.16 -29.13
C LYS A 329 -17.84 -40.58 -29.64
N PHE A 330 -18.76 -41.40 -29.12
CA PHE A 330 -18.95 -42.80 -29.54
C PHE A 330 -20.06 -43.01 -30.56
N SER A 331 -20.70 -41.92 -31.01
CA SER A 331 -21.85 -41.95 -31.94
C SER A 331 -22.99 -42.84 -31.43
N VAL A 332 -23.31 -42.76 -30.14
CA VAL A 332 -24.40 -43.49 -29.49
C VAL A 332 -25.25 -42.57 -28.62
N THR A 333 -26.46 -43.03 -28.30
CA THR A 333 -27.39 -42.25 -27.47
C THR A 333 -26.91 -42.14 -26.03
N ARG A 334 -27.29 -41.05 -25.35
CA ARG A 334 -27.06 -40.84 -23.92
C ARG A 334 -27.46 -42.04 -23.06
N GLU A 335 -28.62 -42.62 -23.34
CA GLU A 335 -29.13 -43.78 -22.59
C GLU A 335 -28.22 -45.01 -22.80
N ARG A 336 -27.66 -45.19 -24.00
CA ARG A 336 -26.71 -46.27 -24.25
C ARG A 336 -25.42 -46.11 -23.45
N ILE A 337 -24.91 -44.90 -23.33
CA ILE A 337 -23.72 -44.62 -22.44
C ILE A 337 -24.08 -44.90 -20.99
N ARG A 338 -25.26 -44.49 -20.51
CA ARG A 338 -25.72 -44.78 -19.14
C ARG A 338 -25.79 -46.29 -18.86
N GLN A 339 -26.23 -47.08 -19.83
CA GLN A 339 -26.27 -48.56 -19.71
C GLN A 339 -24.86 -49.15 -19.64
N ILE A 340 -23.92 -48.63 -20.47
CA ILE A 340 -22.52 -49.10 -20.47
C ILE A 340 -21.88 -48.74 -19.16
N GLU A 341 -22.01 -47.49 -18.66
CA GLU A 341 -21.51 -47.03 -17.37
C GLU A 341 -22.03 -47.92 -16.22
N ALA A 342 -23.35 -48.12 -16.14
CA ALA A 342 -23.96 -48.95 -15.09
C ALA A 342 -23.44 -50.40 -15.12
N LYS A 343 -23.25 -50.99 -16.32
CA LYS A 343 -22.69 -52.29 -16.48
C LYS A 343 -21.24 -52.38 -16.07
N SER A 344 -20.46 -51.39 -16.45
CA SER A 344 -19.02 -51.29 -16.09
C SER A 344 -18.83 -51.15 -14.60
N LEU A 345 -19.59 -50.26 -13.95
CA LEU A 345 -19.56 -50.08 -12.50
C LEU A 345 -19.98 -51.35 -11.74
N ARG A 346 -20.96 -52.12 -12.23
CA ARG A 346 -21.31 -53.44 -11.63
C ARG A 346 -20.14 -54.42 -11.69
N LYS A 347 -19.38 -54.46 -12.79
CA LYS A 347 -18.19 -55.30 -12.92
C LYS A 347 -17.11 -54.89 -11.95
N LEU A 348 -16.88 -53.58 -11.77
CA LEU A 348 -15.90 -53.02 -10.84
C LEU A 348 -16.31 -53.20 -9.37
N LYS A 349 -17.60 -53.34 -9.06
CA LYS A 349 -18.12 -53.63 -7.71
C LYS A 349 -17.99 -55.08 -7.27
N THR A 350 -17.37 -55.94 -8.06
CA THR A 350 -17.15 -57.34 -7.69
C THR A 350 -16.24 -57.41 -6.45
N SER A 351 -16.52 -58.32 -5.51
CA SER A 351 -15.86 -58.42 -4.22
C SER A 351 -14.32 -58.46 -4.28
N LYS A 352 -13.78 -59.09 -5.31
CA LYS A 352 -12.33 -59.19 -5.55
C LYS A 352 -11.72 -57.84 -5.95
N ILE A 353 -12.39 -57.11 -6.82
CA ILE A 353 -11.93 -55.79 -7.29
C ILE A 353 -12.14 -54.73 -6.18
N ARG A 354 -13.23 -54.82 -5.46
CA ARG A 354 -13.55 -53.95 -4.34
C ARG A 354 -12.47 -54.06 -3.27
N ARG A 355 -12.03 -55.23 -2.83
CA ARG A 355 -10.91 -55.40 -1.91
C ARG A 355 -9.63 -54.77 -2.43
N LEU A 356 -9.28 -55.00 -3.68
CA LEU A 356 -8.08 -54.45 -4.30
C LEU A 356 -8.05 -52.92 -4.32
N LEU A 357 -9.21 -52.29 -4.45
CA LEU A 357 -9.33 -50.82 -4.41
C LEU A 357 -9.39 -50.30 -2.97
N GLU A 358 -10.06 -51.01 -2.05
CA GLU A 358 -10.10 -50.63 -0.62
C GLU A 358 -8.70 -50.71 0.03
N ASP A 359 -7.93 -51.75 -0.26
CA ASP A 359 -6.55 -51.92 0.22
C ASP A 359 -5.60 -50.80 -0.29
N SER A 360 -5.91 -50.16 -1.41
CA SER A 360 -5.11 -49.05 -1.97
C SER A 360 -5.53 -47.67 -1.49
N ILE A 361 -6.58 -47.58 -0.68
CA ILE A 361 -7.10 -46.32 -0.09
C ILE A 361 -6.77 -46.23 1.41
N SER A 362 -6.55 -47.41 2.04
CA SER A 362 -6.11 -47.49 3.42
C SER A 362 -4.64 -47.16 3.57
#